data_0fab8e03b78be555bcbd9cfbff6c5520
#
_entry.id   0fab8e03b78be555bcbd9cfbff6c5520
#
_cell.length_a   1.000
_cell.length_b   1.000
_cell.length_c   1.000
_cell.angle_alpha   90.00
_cell.angle_beta   90.00
_cell.angle_gamma   90.00
#
_symmetry.space_group_name_H-M   'P 1'
#
loop_
_entity.id
_entity.type
_entity.pdbx_description
1 polymer ?
#
loop_
_entity_poly.entity_id
_entity_poly.type
_entity_poly.pdbx_seq_one_letter_code
_entity_poly.pdbx_strand_id
1 'polypeptide(L)'
;MKIEFIGKFYDNHSLTIINRNIVTRLSKKFDVYITPLDKYDSQYKISTELVKNLKKLETKDLGESNPDIQIRHSYPPIWNWPVGDKTKVIFIQPWEYPKVPFEWQYKFETFADALIIPSNYVKQVFLDGGLNPAKAFVVPNGFNSEIYNTDKSDIKPMFDINPDRFNFVFVGNSQWRKGLDLLINAWHKCFKKYDKCTLIIKDNPQIYGKNNILNEIIKMQYKTECAEVIYIDQNLSEDEMANLYKMSNVLVHPYRAEGFAMHVQEAMACGCLPVVPTGGPTDDFVPEELGLKIPTVPQTVRINDDQVFAMKPGDAMTRMSTHTFINEPSGQHLEQVLKYIYLHHNKKDLYSKLEAITIKNNWDHVADIYEGVINEVQYREGTARFR
;
A
#
# COMPACT_ATOMS: atom_id res chain seq x y z
N MET A 1 -2.16 4.89 29.72
CA MET A 1 -2.93 5.51 28.63
C MET A 1 -3.78 4.43 27.97
N LYS A 2 -5.10 4.63 27.91
CA LYS A 2 -6.06 3.72 27.27
C LYS A 2 -6.26 4.13 25.81
N ILE A 3 -6.13 3.20 24.88
CA ILE A 3 -6.27 3.44 23.44
C ILE A 3 -7.33 2.51 22.87
N GLU A 4 -8.34 3.07 22.21
CA GLU A 4 -9.24 2.32 21.36
C GLU A 4 -8.77 2.39 19.90
N PHE A 5 -8.62 1.24 19.26
CA PHE A 5 -8.29 1.18 17.84
C PHE A 5 -9.48 0.63 17.04
N ILE A 6 -10.09 1.49 16.20
CA ILE A 6 -11.24 1.16 15.36
C ILE A 6 -10.78 0.93 13.93
N GLY A 7 -11.03 -0.26 13.39
CA GLY A 7 -10.62 -0.61 12.03
C GLY A 7 -10.93 -2.05 11.66
N LYS A 8 -10.47 -2.47 10.49
CA LYS A 8 -10.51 -3.88 10.08
C LYS A 8 -9.25 -4.62 10.55
N PHE A 9 -9.41 -5.90 10.92
CA PHE A 9 -8.31 -6.71 11.47
C PHE A 9 -8.24 -8.12 10.86
N TYR A 10 -9.26 -8.58 10.14
CA TYR A 10 -9.44 -9.99 9.82
C TYR A 10 -9.44 -10.34 8.32
N ASP A 11 -9.24 -9.37 7.42
CA ASP A 11 -9.01 -9.63 5.98
C ASP A 11 -7.53 -9.47 5.58
N ASN A 12 -7.20 -9.60 4.29
CA ASN A 12 -5.84 -9.40 3.75
C ASN A 12 -5.69 -8.07 2.98
N HIS A 13 -6.54 -7.10 3.23
CA HIS A 13 -6.37 -5.76 2.69
C HIS A 13 -5.19 -5.05 3.35
N SER A 14 -4.51 -4.15 2.62
CA SER A 14 -3.36 -3.40 3.15
C SER A 14 -3.68 -2.65 4.45
N LEU A 15 -4.87 -2.03 4.55
CA LEU A 15 -5.35 -1.37 5.77
C LEU A 15 -5.35 -2.32 6.97
N THR A 16 -5.79 -3.55 6.77
CA THR A 16 -5.88 -4.57 7.80
C THR A 16 -4.51 -5.07 8.22
N ILE A 17 -3.59 -5.24 7.27
CA ILE A 17 -2.19 -5.61 7.56
C ILE A 17 -1.54 -4.53 8.44
N ILE A 18 -1.73 -3.26 8.10
CA ILE A 18 -1.25 -2.12 8.89
C ILE A 18 -1.82 -2.18 10.32
N ASN A 19 -3.15 -2.30 10.45
CA ASN A 19 -3.81 -2.31 11.74
C ASN A 19 -3.30 -3.43 12.65
N ARG A 20 -3.19 -4.67 12.13
CA ARG A 20 -2.67 -5.81 12.88
C ARG A 20 -1.26 -5.56 13.41
N ASN A 21 -0.39 -5.07 12.54
CA ASN A 21 1.00 -4.83 12.90
C ASN A 21 1.15 -3.71 13.93
N ILE A 22 0.41 -2.63 13.78
CA ILE A 22 0.47 -1.49 14.71
C ILE A 22 -0.16 -1.85 16.05
N VAL A 23 -1.37 -2.42 16.08
CA VAL A 23 -2.06 -2.72 17.34
C VAL A 23 -1.32 -3.76 18.18
N THR A 24 -0.71 -4.76 17.54
CA THR A 24 0.09 -5.79 18.23
C THR A 24 1.30 -5.19 18.93
N ARG A 25 1.92 -4.15 18.37
CA ARG A 25 3.09 -3.48 18.94
C ARG A 25 2.70 -2.44 19.97
N LEU A 26 1.69 -1.63 19.69
CA LEU A 26 1.19 -0.64 20.65
C LEU A 26 0.64 -1.30 21.92
N SER A 27 0.05 -2.48 21.82
CA SER A 27 -0.45 -3.23 23.00
C SER A 27 0.63 -3.68 23.97
N LYS A 28 1.91 -3.64 23.58
CA LYS A 28 3.05 -3.89 24.48
C LYS A 28 3.42 -2.67 25.31
N LYS A 29 3.00 -1.46 24.87
CA LYS A 29 3.38 -0.17 25.48
C LYS A 29 2.21 0.57 26.13
N PHE A 30 1.00 0.34 25.61
CA PHE A 30 -0.23 0.99 26.04
C PHE A 30 -1.32 -0.01 26.38
N ASP A 31 -2.33 0.47 27.08
CA ASP A 31 -3.54 -0.29 27.37
C ASP A 31 -4.50 -0.23 26.17
N VAL A 32 -4.26 -1.10 25.19
CA VAL A 32 -4.96 -1.10 23.89
C VAL A 32 -6.10 -2.10 23.87
N TYR A 33 -7.23 -1.70 23.31
CA TYR A 33 -8.30 -2.59 22.86
C TYR A 33 -8.71 -2.25 21.42
N ILE A 34 -9.37 -3.19 20.75
CA ILE A 34 -9.79 -3.01 19.36
C ILE A 34 -11.30 -3.10 19.23
N THR A 35 -11.84 -2.29 18.31
CA THR A 35 -13.22 -2.34 17.85
C THR A 35 -13.22 -2.71 16.36
N PRO A 36 -13.32 -4.02 16.04
CA PRO A 36 -13.25 -4.50 14.67
C PRO A 36 -14.46 -4.08 13.84
N LEU A 37 -14.21 -3.65 12.61
CA LEU A 37 -15.23 -3.36 11.59
C LEU A 37 -15.51 -4.55 10.68
N ASP A 38 -14.79 -5.65 10.87
CA ASP A 38 -14.91 -6.91 10.14
C ASP A 38 -14.96 -8.10 11.10
N LYS A 39 -15.26 -9.27 10.54
CA LYS A 39 -15.28 -10.54 11.28
C LYS A 39 -14.19 -11.46 10.75
N TYR A 40 -13.65 -12.29 11.65
CA TYR A 40 -12.69 -13.33 11.26
C TYR A 40 -13.32 -14.32 10.28
N ASP A 41 -12.57 -14.59 9.19
CA ASP A 41 -12.86 -15.62 8.20
C ASP A 41 -11.58 -16.40 7.90
N SER A 42 -11.63 -17.72 8.00
CA SER A 42 -10.50 -18.62 7.79
C SER A 42 -9.91 -18.59 6.38
N GLN A 43 -10.65 -18.11 5.39
CA GLN A 43 -10.18 -17.98 4.00
C GLN A 43 -8.96 -17.05 3.86
N TYR A 44 -8.74 -16.15 4.83
CA TYR A 44 -7.67 -15.15 4.77
C TYR A 44 -6.30 -15.63 5.27
N LYS A 45 -6.13 -16.91 5.59
CA LYS A 45 -4.83 -17.52 5.97
C LYS A 45 -4.04 -16.73 7.04
N ILE A 46 -4.75 -16.12 8.00
CA ILE A 46 -4.12 -15.42 9.14
C ILE A 46 -3.65 -16.46 10.16
N SER A 47 -2.46 -16.28 10.74
CA SER A 47 -1.96 -17.23 11.73
C SER A 47 -2.88 -17.33 12.96
N THR A 48 -3.08 -18.55 13.46
CA THR A 48 -3.95 -18.83 14.62
C THR A 48 -3.52 -18.05 15.85
N GLU A 49 -2.22 -17.86 16.06
CA GLU A 49 -1.68 -17.09 17.17
C GLU A 49 -2.05 -15.62 17.06
N LEU A 50 -1.91 -15.02 15.87
CA LEU A 50 -2.30 -13.63 15.65
C LEU A 50 -3.80 -13.43 15.89
N VAL A 51 -4.65 -14.32 15.36
CA VAL A 51 -6.11 -14.28 15.61
C VAL A 51 -6.41 -14.35 17.10
N LYS A 52 -5.76 -15.25 17.84
CA LYS A 52 -5.92 -15.38 19.31
C LYS A 52 -5.53 -14.08 20.04
N ASN A 53 -4.45 -13.45 19.62
CA ASN A 53 -3.99 -12.20 20.22
C ASN A 53 -4.95 -11.03 19.92
N LEU A 54 -5.45 -10.93 18.69
CA LEU A 54 -6.46 -9.93 18.32
C LEU A 54 -7.76 -10.13 19.11
N LYS A 55 -8.23 -11.37 19.26
CA LYS A 55 -9.42 -11.69 20.08
C LYS A 55 -9.28 -11.28 21.54
N LYS A 56 -8.10 -11.40 22.13
CA LYS A 56 -7.85 -10.91 23.50
C LYS A 56 -8.00 -9.39 23.59
N LEU A 57 -7.56 -8.64 22.57
CA LEU A 57 -7.69 -7.18 22.52
C LEU A 57 -9.14 -6.76 22.24
N GLU A 58 -9.90 -7.54 21.46
CA GLU A 58 -11.32 -7.29 21.15
C GLU A 58 -12.22 -7.46 22.38
N THR A 59 -11.93 -8.47 23.22
CA THR A 59 -12.74 -8.80 24.39
C THR A 59 -12.22 -8.21 25.70
N LYS A 60 -11.21 -7.35 25.63
CA LYS A 60 -10.60 -6.75 26.83
C LYS A 60 -11.58 -5.80 27.50
N ASP A 61 -11.87 -6.07 28.75
CA ASP A 61 -12.63 -5.18 29.62
C ASP A 61 -11.74 -4.02 30.09
N LEU A 62 -12.12 -2.81 29.77
CA LEU A 62 -11.41 -1.60 30.17
C LEU A 62 -12.10 -0.85 31.32
N GLY A 63 -13.16 -1.43 31.89
CA GLY A 63 -14.00 -0.77 32.88
C GLY A 63 -14.79 0.41 32.30
N GLU A 64 -15.37 1.22 33.19
CA GLU A 64 -16.29 2.32 32.80
C GLU A 64 -15.61 3.56 32.20
N SER A 65 -14.28 3.65 32.17
CA SER A 65 -13.59 4.85 31.71
C SER A 65 -13.43 4.88 30.19
N ASN A 66 -13.75 6.02 29.60
CA ASN A 66 -13.52 6.30 28.18
C ASN A 66 -12.03 6.19 27.81
N PRO A 67 -11.70 5.88 26.54
CA PRO A 67 -10.31 5.90 26.06
C PRO A 67 -9.73 7.31 26.13
N ASP A 68 -8.44 7.41 26.39
CA ASP A 68 -7.69 8.66 26.28
C ASP A 68 -7.53 9.05 24.82
N ILE A 69 -7.27 8.04 23.96
CA ILE A 69 -7.10 8.20 22.52
C ILE A 69 -7.93 7.16 21.77
N GLN A 70 -8.58 7.61 20.70
CA GLN A 70 -9.25 6.77 19.73
C GLN A 70 -8.52 6.87 18.39
N ILE A 71 -7.94 5.76 17.91
CA ILE A 71 -7.31 5.66 16.60
C ILE A 71 -8.32 5.06 15.62
N ARG A 72 -8.53 5.71 14.48
CA ARG A 72 -9.48 5.29 13.44
C ARG A 72 -8.78 5.05 12.13
N HIS A 73 -8.87 3.83 11.62
CA HIS A 73 -8.35 3.46 10.31
C HIS A 73 -9.39 2.67 9.53
N SER A 74 -10.18 3.37 8.76
CA SER A 74 -11.24 2.81 7.91
C SER A 74 -11.40 3.57 6.62
N TYR A 75 -11.98 2.92 5.63
CA TYR A 75 -12.43 3.53 4.42
C TYR A 75 -13.89 3.12 4.13
N PRO A 76 -14.83 4.07 4.00
CA PRO A 76 -14.66 5.52 4.24
C PRO A 76 -14.34 5.85 5.71
N PRO A 77 -13.82 7.07 6.01
CA PRO A 77 -13.55 7.49 7.38
C PRO A 77 -14.84 7.59 8.22
N ILE A 78 -14.74 7.30 9.52
CA ILE A 78 -15.87 7.33 10.45
C ILE A 78 -15.97 8.72 11.09
N TRP A 79 -16.98 9.48 10.72
CA TRP A 79 -17.24 10.86 11.14
C TRP A 79 -18.24 10.96 12.28
N ASN A 80 -17.88 10.49 13.47
CA ASN A 80 -18.67 10.68 14.68
C ASN A 80 -17.78 11.22 15.80
N TRP A 81 -18.39 11.89 16.77
CA TRP A 81 -17.66 12.27 17.96
C TRP A 81 -17.31 11.04 18.79
N PRO A 82 -16.14 11.01 19.44
CA PRO A 82 -15.78 9.93 20.32
C PRO A 82 -16.69 9.92 21.56
N VAL A 83 -16.75 8.78 22.22
CA VAL A 83 -17.38 8.68 23.54
C VAL A 83 -16.42 9.31 24.56
N GLY A 84 -16.87 10.35 25.22
CA GLY A 84 -16.07 11.10 26.19
C GLY A 84 -15.48 12.40 25.65
N ASP A 85 -15.68 13.45 26.43
CA ASP A 85 -15.35 14.84 26.03
C ASP A 85 -13.84 15.08 25.90
N LYS A 86 -13.02 14.28 26.59
CA LYS A 86 -11.56 14.42 26.62
C LYS A 86 -10.82 13.46 25.67
N THR A 87 -11.53 12.48 25.08
CA THR A 87 -10.93 11.51 24.17
C THR A 87 -10.38 12.19 22.92
N LYS A 88 -9.09 12.06 22.66
CA LYS A 88 -8.44 12.55 21.42
C LYS A 88 -8.69 11.58 20.26
N VAL A 89 -8.82 12.11 19.05
CA VAL A 89 -9.06 11.29 17.84
C VAL A 89 -7.89 11.42 16.87
N ILE A 90 -7.24 10.31 16.60
CA ILE A 90 -6.20 10.18 15.58
C ILE A 90 -6.79 9.37 14.41
N PHE A 91 -6.78 9.94 13.22
CA PHE A 91 -7.10 9.20 12.01
C PHE A 91 -5.82 8.69 11.35
N ILE A 92 -5.86 7.48 10.81
CA ILE A 92 -4.88 6.99 9.85
C ILE A 92 -5.58 7.02 8.50
N GLN A 93 -5.08 7.83 7.56
CA GLN A 93 -5.75 8.03 6.29
C GLN A 93 -4.78 8.01 5.11
N PRO A 94 -4.65 6.89 4.42
CA PRO A 94 -4.03 6.86 3.10
C PRO A 94 -4.95 7.52 2.07
N TRP A 95 -4.35 8.08 1.03
CA TRP A 95 -5.08 8.62 -0.10
C TRP A 95 -4.21 8.50 -1.36
N GLU A 96 -4.80 8.14 -2.48
CA GLU A 96 -4.02 7.85 -3.69
C GLU A 96 -4.00 9.02 -4.69
N TYR A 97 -5.06 9.81 -4.73
CA TYR A 97 -5.22 10.86 -5.76
C TYR A 97 -4.68 12.22 -5.32
N PRO A 98 -4.32 13.11 -6.27
CA PRO A 98 -3.76 14.43 -5.95
C PRO A 98 -4.72 15.43 -5.30
N LYS A 99 -5.99 15.09 -5.18
CA LYS A 99 -6.99 15.92 -4.49
C LYS A 99 -7.79 15.08 -3.52
N VAL A 100 -7.94 15.57 -2.29
CA VAL A 100 -8.85 14.97 -1.31
C VAL A 100 -10.31 15.30 -1.65
N PRO A 101 -11.26 14.43 -1.29
CA PRO A 101 -12.69 14.73 -1.39
C PRO A 101 -13.03 16.03 -0.66
N PHE A 102 -13.87 16.87 -1.27
CA PHE A 102 -14.22 18.17 -0.70
C PHE A 102 -14.72 18.09 0.75
N GLU A 103 -15.53 17.07 1.05
CA GLU A 103 -16.05 16.87 2.40
C GLU A 103 -14.96 16.50 3.43
N TRP A 104 -13.84 15.90 3.00
CA TRP A 104 -12.77 15.53 3.90
C TRP A 104 -11.96 16.74 4.39
N GLN A 105 -11.89 17.81 3.57
CA GLN A 105 -11.13 19.02 3.89
C GLN A 105 -11.55 19.58 5.25
N TYR A 106 -12.85 19.82 5.45
CA TYR A 106 -13.33 20.38 6.71
C TYR A 106 -13.58 19.32 7.80
N LYS A 107 -13.90 18.06 7.41
CA LYS A 107 -14.18 17.01 8.40
C LYS A 107 -12.94 16.62 9.19
N PHE A 108 -11.77 16.48 8.56
CA PHE A 108 -10.54 16.23 9.29
C PHE A 108 -10.15 17.40 10.19
N GLU A 109 -10.38 18.64 9.77
CA GLU A 109 -10.20 19.80 10.66
C GLU A 109 -11.10 19.76 11.88
N THR A 110 -12.34 19.29 11.70
CA THR A 110 -13.35 19.26 12.76
C THR A 110 -13.15 18.08 13.72
N PHE A 111 -12.94 16.87 13.19
CA PHE A 111 -13.01 15.63 13.97
C PHE A 111 -11.63 15.09 14.40
N ALA A 112 -10.54 15.46 13.73
CA ALA A 112 -9.23 14.94 14.03
C ALA A 112 -8.43 15.85 14.97
N ASP A 113 -7.83 15.30 16.01
CA ASP A 113 -6.75 15.93 16.76
C ASP A 113 -5.40 15.72 16.03
N ALA A 114 -5.26 14.60 15.30
CA ALA A 114 -4.15 14.33 14.39
C ALA A 114 -4.58 13.45 13.22
N LEU A 115 -3.84 13.56 12.10
CA LEU A 115 -3.95 12.73 10.93
C LEU A 115 -2.60 12.09 10.63
N ILE A 116 -2.53 10.76 10.72
CA ILE A 116 -1.39 9.96 10.32
C ILE A 116 -1.52 9.64 8.84
N ILE A 117 -0.50 9.97 8.08
CA ILE A 117 -0.46 9.94 6.62
C ILE A 117 0.76 9.13 6.20
N PRO A 118 0.64 8.19 5.23
CA PRO A 118 1.70 7.21 4.96
C PRO A 118 2.92 7.76 4.21
N SER A 119 2.82 8.93 3.56
CA SER A 119 3.91 9.48 2.74
C SER A 119 3.89 11.01 2.68
N ASN A 120 5.02 11.61 2.30
CA ASN A 120 5.09 13.06 2.06
C ASN A 120 4.21 13.50 0.90
N TYR A 121 4.07 12.66 -0.14
CA TYR A 121 3.12 12.89 -1.22
C TYR A 121 1.69 13.07 -0.69
N VAL A 122 1.19 12.13 0.10
CA VAL A 122 -0.17 12.19 0.65
C VAL A 122 -0.30 13.36 1.62
N LYS A 123 0.74 13.67 2.42
CA LYS A 123 0.75 14.85 3.29
C LYS A 123 0.51 16.12 2.48
N GLN A 124 1.24 16.32 1.39
CA GLN A 124 1.08 17.50 0.55
C GLN A 124 -0.33 17.61 0.00
N VAL A 125 -0.90 16.50 -0.46
CA VAL A 125 -2.30 16.46 -0.96
C VAL A 125 -3.32 16.90 0.10
N PHE A 126 -3.13 16.50 1.36
CA PHE A 126 -4.02 16.95 2.45
C PHE A 126 -3.78 18.41 2.82
N LEU A 127 -2.53 18.89 2.79
CA LEU A 127 -2.22 20.32 3.04
C LEU A 127 -2.81 21.22 1.95
N ASP A 128 -2.69 20.82 0.69
CA ASP A 128 -3.32 21.52 -0.45
C ASP A 128 -4.84 21.50 -0.36
N GLY A 129 -5.41 20.49 0.31
CA GLY A 129 -6.81 20.39 0.67
C GLY A 129 -7.22 21.21 1.89
N GLY A 130 -6.31 21.97 2.51
CA GLY A 130 -6.60 22.88 3.63
C GLY A 130 -6.45 22.27 5.04
N LEU A 131 -5.85 21.07 5.17
CA LEU A 131 -5.54 20.50 6.47
C LEU A 131 -4.49 21.35 7.20
N ASN A 132 -4.73 21.65 8.48
CA ASN A 132 -3.75 22.33 9.33
C ASN A 132 -2.45 21.49 9.43
N PRO A 133 -1.28 22.05 9.05
CA PRO A 133 -0.01 21.35 9.09
C PRO A 133 0.34 20.76 10.46
N ALA A 134 -0.11 21.40 11.55
CA ALA A 134 0.11 20.91 12.91
C ALA A 134 -0.59 19.57 13.21
N LYS A 135 -1.62 19.20 12.44
CA LYS A 135 -2.33 17.93 12.58
C LYS A 135 -1.75 16.81 11.70
N ALA A 136 -0.87 17.12 10.74
CA ALA A 136 -0.39 16.21 9.71
C ALA A 136 0.93 15.54 10.10
N PHE A 137 0.89 14.24 10.40
CA PHE A 137 2.05 13.43 10.75
C PHE A 137 2.33 12.40 9.65
N VAL A 138 3.54 12.42 9.09
CA VAL A 138 3.97 11.37 8.16
C VAL A 138 4.50 10.19 8.96
N VAL A 139 3.83 9.06 8.83
CA VAL A 139 4.26 7.78 9.39
C VAL A 139 4.19 6.73 8.29
N PRO A 140 5.34 6.27 7.77
CA PRO A 140 5.37 5.31 6.68
C PRO A 140 4.75 3.97 7.11
N ASN A 141 4.29 3.18 6.13
CA ASN A 141 3.92 1.80 6.40
C ASN A 141 5.17 0.95 6.55
N GLY A 142 5.09 -0.05 7.41
CA GLY A 142 6.18 -0.97 7.66
C GLY A 142 6.12 -2.24 6.81
N PHE A 143 7.14 -3.08 6.97
CA PHE A 143 7.19 -4.45 6.49
C PHE A 143 7.79 -5.36 7.56
N ASN A 144 7.56 -6.67 7.45
CA ASN A 144 8.15 -7.65 8.36
C ASN A 144 9.54 -8.06 7.83
N SER A 145 10.62 -7.56 8.45
CA SER A 145 11.99 -7.85 8.03
C SER A 145 12.44 -9.30 8.28
N GLU A 146 11.73 -10.04 9.12
CA GLU A 146 12.00 -11.48 9.32
C GLU A 146 11.52 -12.29 8.10
N ILE A 147 10.45 -11.86 7.45
CA ILE A 147 9.85 -12.51 6.28
C ILE A 147 10.44 -11.94 4.99
N TYR A 148 10.39 -10.61 4.84
CA TYR A 148 10.89 -9.92 3.64
C TYR A 148 12.35 -9.55 3.83
N ASN A 149 13.24 -10.37 3.30
CA ASN A 149 14.69 -10.22 3.37
C ASN A 149 15.36 -10.87 2.14
N THR A 150 16.65 -10.66 1.99
CA THR A 150 17.43 -11.16 0.84
C THR A 150 17.89 -12.61 0.98
N ASP A 151 17.57 -13.27 2.07
CA ASP A 151 17.91 -14.69 2.24
C ASP A 151 17.10 -15.56 1.28
N LYS A 152 17.83 -16.27 0.42
CA LYS A 152 17.26 -17.13 -0.63
C LYS A 152 17.42 -18.63 -0.31
N SER A 153 17.83 -19.00 0.90
CA SER A 153 18.08 -20.38 1.29
C SER A 153 16.85 -21.29 1.22
N ASP A 154 15.66 -20.71 1.47
CA ASP A 154 14.39 -21.44 1.57
C ASP A 154 13.41 -21.15 0.42
N ILE A 155 13.90 -20.73 -0.76
CA ILE A 155 13.06 -20.52 -1.93
C ILE A 155 12.38 -21.82 -2.34
N LYS A 156 11.04 -21.77 -2.44
CA LYS A 156 10.22 -22.91 -2.87
C LYS A 156 9.68 -22.68 -4.27
N PRO A 157 9.74 -23.66 -5.17
CA PRO A 157 9.07 -23.57 -6.47
C PRO A 157 7.58 -23.27 -6.31
N MET A 158 7.06 -22.33 -7.11
CA MET A 158 5.64 -21.98 -7.12
C MET A 158 5.19 -21.52 -8.51
N PHE A 159 3.95 -21.84 -8.88
CA PHE A 159 3.27 -21.36 -10.10
C PHE A 159 4.07 -21.59 -11.40
N ASP A 160 4.85 -22.64 -11.50
CA ASP A 160 5.73 -22.95 -12.66
C ASP A 160 6.69 -21.81 -13.02
N ILE A 161 7.01 -20.91 -12.07
CA ILE A 161 8.00 -19.87 -12.26
C ILE A 161 9.38 -20.51 -12.43
N ASN A 162 9.98 -20.30 -13.60
CA ASN A 162 11.31 -20.79 -13.89
C ASN A 162 12.38 -19.83 -13.31
N PRO A 163 13.22 -20.27 -12.34
CA PRO A 163 14.25 -19.43 -11.73
C PRO A 163 15.41 -19.08 -12.69
N ASP A 164 15.59 -19.85 -13.78
CA ASP A 164 16.64 -19.60 -14.77
C ASP A 164 16.26 -18.49 -15.79
N ARG A 165 15.04 -17.99 -15.71
CA ARG A 165 14.58 -16.85 -16.53
C ARG A 165 14.70 -15.55 -15.75
N PHE A 166 14.78 -14.44 -16.46
CA PHE A 166 14.74 -13.12 -15.84
C PHE A 166 13.29 -12.72 -15.53
N ASN A 167 12.92 -12.73 -14.25
CA ASN A 167 11.54 -12.61 -13.80
C ASN A 167 11.21 -11.17 -13.41
N PHE A 168 10.27 -10.58 -14.13
CA PHE A 168 9.61 -9.32 -13.78
C PHE A 168 8.32 -9.64 -13.03
N VAL A 169 8.04 -8.94 -11.94
CA VAL A 169 6.80 -9.11 -11.18
C VAL A 169 6.03 -7.80 -11.07
N PHE A 170 4.72 -7.89 -11.26
CA PHE A 170 3.76 -6.87 -10.91
C PHE A 170 2.88 -7.40 -9.77
N VAL A 171 2.68 -6.60 -8.73
CA VAL A 171 1.79 -6.94 -7.61
C VAL A 171 0.77 -5.83 -7.42
N GLY A 172 -0.49 -6.19 -7.53
CA GLY A 172 -1.60 -5.25 -7.38
C GLY A 172 -2.83 -5.73 -8.12
N ASN A 173 -3.97 -5.10 -7.82
CA ASN A 173 -5.15 -5.36 -8.60
C ASN A 173 -5.07 -4.72 -9.99
N SER A 174 -5.98 -5.14 -10.87
CA SER A 174 -6.08 -4.66 -12.24
C SER A 174 -6.79 -3.30 -12.40
N GLN A 175 -6.89 -2.51 -11.32
CA GLN A 175 -7.44 -1.14 -11.41
C GLN A 175 -6.54 -0.26 -12.29
N TRP A 176 -7.17 0.60 -13.09
CA TRP A 176 -6.48 1.52 -14.00
C TRP A 176 -5.39 2.36 -13.33
N ARG A 177 -5.63 2.82 -12.09
CA ARG A 177 -4.64 3.61 -11.32
C ARG A 177 -3.32 2.88 -11.06
N LYS A 178 -3.31 1.53 -11.06
CA LYS A 178 -2.12 0.71 -10.84
C LYS A 178 -1.21 0.58 -12.06
N GLY A 179 -1.68 0.99 -13.25
CA GLY A 179 -0.87 1.06 -14.46
C GLY A 179 -0.54 -0.29 -15.10
N LEU A 180 -1.27 -1.37 -14.78
CA LEU A 180 -1.04 -2.69 -15.39
C LEU A 180 -1.21 -2.66 -16.91
N ASP A 181 -2.12 -1.84 -17.43
CA ASP A 181 -2.30 -1.59 -18.87
C ASP A 181 -1.03 -1.04 -19.53
N LEU A 182 -0.32 -0.13 -18.88
CA LEU A 182 0.97 0.41 -19.36
C LEU A 182 2.02 -0.69 -19.43
N LEU A 183 2.11 -1.52 -18.38
CA LEU A 183 3.07 -2.62 -18.32
C LEU A 183 2.79 -3.67 -19.41
N ILE A 184 1.53 -4.07 -19.59
CA ILE A 184 1.13 -5.02 -20.62
C ILE A 184 1.52 -4.51 -22.02
N ASN A 185 1.22 -3.25 -22.32
CA ASN A 185 1.56 -2.64 -23.59
C ASN A 185 3.08 -2.59 -23.82
N ALA A 186 3.85 -2.22 -22.78
CA ALA A 186 5.31 -2.21 -22.84
C ALA A 186 5.88 -3.63 -23.03
N TRP A 187 5.32 -4.63 -22.33
CA TRP A 187 5.76 -6.03 -22.44
C TRP A 187 5.65 -6.56 -23.85
N HIS A 188 4.52 -6.36 -24.52
CA HIS A 188 4.31 -6.77 -25.91
C HIS A 188 5.32 -6.19 -26.89
N LYS A 189 5.69 -4.94 -26.69
CA LYS A 189 6.63 -4.25 -27.56
C LYS A 189 8.07 -4.67 -27.30
N CYS A 190 8.40 -4.91 -26.01
CA CYS A 190 9.77 -5.15 -25.56
C CYS A 190 10.24 -6.57 -25.79
N PHE A 191 9.41 -7.58 -25.49
CA PHE A 191 9.86 -8.95 -25.33
C PHE A 191 9.12 -9.94 -26.22
N LYS A 192 9.87 -10.84 -26.87
CA LYS A 192 9.38 -11.85 -27.78
C LYS A 192 9.53 -13.24 -27.16
N LYS A 193 8.86 -14.25 -27.71
CA LYS A 193 8.81 -15.62 -27.17
C LYS A 193 10.17 -16.30 -26.95
N TYR A 194 11.20 -15.86 -27.64
CA TYR A 194 12.55 -16.36 -27.51
C TYR A 194 13.38 -15.64 -26.45
N ASP A 195 12.89 -14.51 -25.92
CA ASP A 195 13.55 -13.83 -24.80
C ASP A 195 13.39 -14.66 -23.52
N LYS A 196 14.48 -14.86 -22.80
CA LYS A 196 14.51 -15.64 -21.57
C LYS A 196 14.06 -14.81 -20.36
N CYS A 197 12.87 -14.21 -20.48
CA CYS A 197 12.25 -13.46 -19.38
C CYS A 197 10.77 -13.86 -19.21
N THR A 198 10.24 -13.60 -18.02
CA THR A 198 8.85 -13.90 -17.66
C THR A 198 8.25 -12.67 -16.98
N LEU A 199 7.01 -12.32 -17.32
CA LEU A 199 6.19 -11.36 -16.58
C LEU A 199 5.25 -12.12 -15.65
N ILE A 200 5.41 -11.92 -14.36
CA ILE A 200 4.54 -12.49 -13.34
C ILE A 200 3.57 -11.40 -12.88
N ILE A 201 2.27 -11.63 -13.01
CA ILE A 201 1.23 -10.70 -12.60
C ILE A 201 0.50 -11.31 -11.41
N LYS A 202 0.69 -10.77 -10.21
CA LYS A 202 -0.01 -11.15 -9.00
C LYS A 202 -1.16 -10.17 -8.75
N ASP A 203 -2.38 -10.64 -9.01
CA ASP A 203 -3.63 -9.91 -8.80
C ASP A 203 -4.38 -10.44 -7.55
N ASN A 204 -5.39 -9.72 -7.10
CA ASN A 204 -6.30 -10.15 -6.07
C ASN A 204 -7.77 -9.81 -6.43
N PRO A 205 -8.37 -10.51 -7.41
CA PRO A 205 -9.71 -10.24 -7.88
C PRO A 205 -10.80 -10.58 -6.84
N GLN A 206 -10.47 -11.35 -5.81
CA GLN A 206 -11.40 -11.68 -4.72
C GLN A 206 -11.71 -10.46 -3.84
N ILE A 207 -10.74 -9.57 -3.66
CA ILE A 207 -10.91 -8.34 -2.87
C ILE A 207 -11.47 -7.20 -3.72
N TYR A 208 -11.02 -7.05 -4.97
CA TYR A 208 -11.25 -5.86 -5.78
C TYR A 208 -12.18 -6.09 -6.98
N GLY A 209 -12.66 -7.32 -7.16
CA GLY A 209 -13.48 -7.71 -8.31
C GLY A 209 -12.68 -7.99 -9.59
N LYS A 210 -13.33 -8.67 -10.53
CA LYS A 210 -12.75 -8.97 -11.84
C LYS A 210 -12.86 -7.75 -12.76
N ASN A 211 -11.77 -7.44 -13.46
CA ASN A 211 -11.71 -6.33 -14.40
C ASN A 211 -11.49 -6.84 -15.84
N ASN A 212 -11.83 -6.03 -16.85
CA ASN A 212 -11.70 -6.38 -18.27
C ASN A 212 -10.25 -6.66 -18.71
N ILE A 213 -9.27 -6.14 -17.99
CA ILE A 213 -7.85 -6.38 -18.25
C ILE A 213 -7.47 -7.86 -18.12
N LEU A 214 -8.21 -8.65 -17.33
CA LEU A 214 -8.02 -10.10 -17.26
C LEU A 214 -8.15 -10.78 -18.62
N ASN A 215 -9.10 -10.33 -19.45
CA ASN A 215 -9.27 -10.85 -20.79
C ASN A 215 -8.07 -10.54 -21.69
N GLU A 216 -7.41 -9.40 -21.49
CA GLU A 216 -6.19 -9.03 -22.21
C GLU A 216 -5.01 -9.89 -21.73
N ILE A 217 -4.86 -10.10 -20.44
CA ILE A 217 -3.83 -10.99 -19.89
C ILE A 217 -4.01 -12.41 -20.42
N ILE A 218 -5.23 -12.94 -20.41
CA ILE A 218 -5.54 -14.26 -20.96
C ILE A 218 -5.18 -14.32 -22.45
N LYS A 219 -5.56 -13.31 -23.25
CA LYS A 219 -5.17 -13.23 -24.65
C LYS A 219 -3.65 -13.22 -24.84
N MET A 220 -2.91 -12.58 -23.92
CA MET A 220 -1.45 -12.55 -23.96
C MET A 220 -0.84 -13.92 -23.71
N GLN A 221 -1.33 -14.66 -22.70
CA GLN A 221 -0.86 -16.02 -22.41
C GLN A 221 -1.01 -16.96 -23.62
N TYR A 222 -2.03 -16.75 -24.46
CA TYR A 222 -2.27 -17.53 -25.67
C TYR A 222 -1.57 -16.95 -26.94
N LYS A 223 -1.01 -15.73 -26.88
CA LYS A 223 -0.25 -15.18 -27.98
C LYS A 223 1.17 -15.74 -27.98
N THR A 224 1.47 -16.55 -28.97
CA THR A 224 2.77 -17.22 -29.13
C THR A 224 3.93 -16.30 -29.49
N GLU A 225 3.70 -14.99 -29.63
CA GLU A 225 4.70 -14.04 -30.13
C GLU A 225 5.39 -13.22 -29.05
N CYS A 226 4.81 -13.06 -27.86
CA CYS A 226 5.45 -12.36 -26.73
C CYS A 226 6.15 -13.33 -25.76
N ALA A 227 7.05 -12.79 -24.93
CA ALA A 227 7.64 -13.55 -23.84
C ALA A 227 6.57 -14.01 -22.83
N GLU A 228 6.91 -15.03 -22.06
CA GLU A 228 6.02 -15.69 -21.13
C GLU A 228 5.35 -14.72 -20.15
N VAL A 229 4.06 -14.98 -19.86
CA VAL A 229 3.29 -14.25 -18.84
C VAL A 229 2.62 -15.28 -17.92
N ILE A 230 2.84 -15.16 -16.61
CA ILE A 230 2.21 -15.98 -15.58
C ILE A 230 1.23 -15.09 -14.81
N TYR A 231 -0.04 -15.49 -14.72
CA TYR A 231 -1.06 -14.78 -13.95
C TYR A 231 -1.46 -15.57 -12.70
N ILE A 232 -1.37 -14.91 -11.53
CA ILE A 232 -1.64 -15.48 -10.22
C ILE A 232 -2.78 -14.69 -9.58
N ASP A 233 -3.94 -15.31 -9.38
CA ASP A 233 -5.13 -14.73 -8.75
C ASP A 233 -5.44 -15.30 -7.36
N GLN A 234 -4.59 -16.18 -6.85
CA GLN A 234 -4.75 -16.85 -5.57
C GLN A 234 -4.31 -15.95 -4.42
N ASN A 235 -4.97 -16.08 -3.26
CA ASN A 235 -4.50 -15.45 -2.03
C ASN A 235 -3.20 -16.09 -1.56
N LEU A 236 -2.17 -15.29 -1.40
CA LEU A 236 -0.87 -15.69 -0.86
C LEU A 236 -0.72 -15.20 0.58
N SER A 237 -0.07 -16.01 1.41
CA SER A 237 0.40 -15.58 2.72
C SER A 237 1.59 -14.62 2.59
N GLU A 238 2.02 -13.98 3.69
CA GLU A 238 3.20 -13.11 3.67
C GLU A 238 4.47 -13.90 3.27
N ASP A 239 4.63 -15.14 3.76
CA ASP A 239 5.75 -16.02 3.37
C ASP A 239 5.71 -16.39 1.87
N GLU A 240 4.52 -16.71 1.34
CA GLU A 240 4.34 -16.98 -0.08
C GLU A 240 4.63 -15.73 -0.93
N MET A 241 4.25 -14.53 -0.46
CA MET A 241 4.57 -13.28 -1.12
C MET A 241 6.07 -12.98 -1.10
N ALA A 242 6.74 -13.18 0.03
CA ALA A 242 8.20 -13.03 0.12
C ALA A 242 8.91 -14.01 -0.81
N ASN A 243 8.45 -15.27 -0.88
CA ASN A 243 8.98 -16.27 -1.80
C ASN A 243 8.83 -15.84 -3.27
N LEU A 244 7.67 -15.26 -3.64
CA LEU A 244 7.43 -14.72 -4.98
C LEU A 244 8.40 -13.58 -5.32
N TYR A 245 8.65 -12.66 -4.38
CA TYR A 245 9.63 -11.59 -4.58
C TYR A 245 11.05 -12.14 -4.70
N LYS A 246 11.44 -13.10 -3.85
CA LYS A 246 12.78 -13.75 -3.90
C LYS A 246 13.04 -14.51 -5.20
N MET A 247 11.99 -15.00 -5.87
CA MET A 247 12.05 -15.62 -7.21
C MET A 247 12.05 -14.57 -8.34
N SER A 248 11.84 -13.31 -8.04
CA SER A 248 11.75 -12.23 -9.01
C SER A 248 13.00 -11.35 -8.99
N ASN A 249 13.34 -10.77 -10.15
CA ASN A 249 14.50 -9.88 -10.30
C ASN A 249 14.09 -8.41 -10.20
N VAL A 250 12.90 -8.06 -10.73
CA VAL A 250 12.43 -6.70 -10.86
C VAL A 250 10.96 -6.63 -10.49
N LEU A 251 10.58 -5.70 -9.62
CA LEU A 251 9.20 -5.31 -9.44
C LEU A 251 8.90 -4.10 -10.33
N VAL A 252 7.87 -4.22 -11.17
CA VAL A 252 7.42 -3.13 -12.05
C VAL A 252 6.04 -2.65 -11.60
N HIS A 253 5.95 -1.40 -11.14
CA HIS A 253 4.71 -0.83 -10.65
C HIS A 253 4.49 0.58 -11.20
N PRO A 254 4.05 0.72 -12.47
CA PRO A 254 3.92 2.00 -13.16
C PRO A 254 2.59 2.70 -12.83
N TYR A 255 2.34 2.92 -11.55
CA TYR A 255 1.08 3.46 -11.04
C TYR A 255 0.84 4.91 -11.48
N ARG A 256 -0.43 5.27 -11.65
CA ARG A 256 -0.92 6.64 -11.85
C ARG A 256 -1.27 7.32 -10.53
N ALA A 257 -1.67 6.51 -9.55
CA ALA A 257 -2.07 6.99 -8.22
C ALA A 257 -1.86 5.92 -7.16
N GLU A 258 -1.14 6.28 -6.10
CA GLU A 258 -0.84 5.45 -4.93
C GLU A 258 -0.74 6.29 -3.66
N GLY A 259 -1.02 5.67 -2.50
CA GLY A 259 -0.82 6.30 -1.21
C GLY A 259 0.54 6.01 -0.56
N PHE A 260 1.08 4.79 -0.79
CA PHE A 260 2.39 4.37 -0.27
C PHE A 260 3.08 3.32 -1.13
N ALA A 261 2.35 2.27 -1.57
CA ALA A 261 2.87 1.13 -2.31
C ALA A 261 3.75 0.18 -1.45
N MET A 262 3.19 -0.43 -0.40
CA MET A 262 3.89 -1.35 0.51
C MET A 262 4.64 -2.46 -0.24
N HIS A 263 4.02 -3.06 -1.25
CA HIS A 263 4.60 -4.14 -2.06
C HIS A 263 5.91 -3.76 -2.76
N VAL A 264 6.13 -2.47 -3.05
CA VAL A 264 7.42 -2.00 -3.59
C VAL A 264 8.51 -2.10 -2.53
N GLN A 265 8.21 -1.67 -1.30
CA GLN A 265 9.14 -1.75 -0.18
C GLN A 265 9.46 -3.21 0.19
N GLU A 266 8.44 -4.08 0.23
CA GLU A 266 8.59 -5.52 0.48
C GLU A 266 9.48 -6.21 -0.58
N ALA A 267 9.24 -5.91 -1.86
CA ALA A 267 10.03 -6.44 -2.97
C ALA A 267 11.49 -5.97 -2.92
N MET A 268 11.72 -4.69 -2.62
CA MET A 268 13.09 -4.15 -2.42
C MET A 268 13.79 -4.87 -1.26
N ALA A 269 13.09 -5.12 -0.15
CA ALA A 269 13.64 -5.88 0.98
C ALA A 269 14.03 -7.32 0.59
N CYS A 270 13.35 -7.92 -0.39
CA CYS A 270 13.67 -9.22 -0.96
C CYS A 270 14.72 -9.18 -2.09
N GLY A 271 15.28 -8.01 -2.41
CA GLY A 271 16.30 -7.84 -3.44
C GLY A 271 15.77 -7.62 -4.87
N CYS A 272 14.46 -7.33 -5.05
CA CYS A 272 13.92 -6.93 -6.34
C CYS A 272 14.25 -5.48 -6.67
N LEU A 273 14.72 -5.19 -7.86
CA LEU A 273 14.88 -3.82 -8.36
C LEU A 273 13.51 -3.16 -8.57
N PRO A 274 13.24 -1.98 -8.01
CA PRO A 274 11.97 -1.31 -8.21
C PRO A 274 11.95 -0.47 -9.49
N VAL A 275 10.95 -0.63 -10.34
CA VAL A 275 10.64 0.26 -11.46
C VAL A 275 9.32 0.95 -11.16
N VAL A 276 9.39 2.24 -10.80
CA VAL A 276 8.26 3.02 -10.29
C VAL A 276 8.23 4.42 -10.91
N PRO A 277 7.09 5.13 -10.93
CA PRO A 277 6.99 6.49 -11.40
C PRO A 277 7.69 7.49 -10.47
N THR A 278 8.04 8.67 -11.02
CA THR A 278 8.43 9.86 -10.25
C THR A 278 7.20 10.65 -9.79
N GLY A 279 7.35 11.49 -8.77
CA GLY A 279 6.30 12.39 -8.30
C GLY A 279 5.18 11.71 -7.53
N GLY A 280 5.47 10.60 -6.87
CA GLY A 280 4.51 9.85 -6.06
C GLY A 280 5.08 9.39 -4.72
N PRO A 281 4.33 8.61 -3.94
CA PRO A 281 4.73 8.22 -2.59
C PRO A 281 5.97 7.34 -2.51
N THR A 282 6.34 6.66 -3.59
CA THR A 282 7.55 5.85 -3.66
C THR A 282 8.83 6.70 -3.67
N ASP A 283 8.73 8.01 -3.90
CA ASP A 283 9.88 8.93 -3.83
C ASP A 283 10.45 9.04 -2.41
N ASP A 284 9.65 8.71 -1.39
CA ASP A 284 10.08 8.71 0.00
C ASP A 284 11.10 7.59 0.33
N PHE A 285 11.15 6.50 -0.47
CA PHE A 285 11.99 5.34 -0.15
C PHE A 285 12.68 4.67 -1.35
N VAL A 286 12.33 5.03 -2.58
CA VAL A 286 13.04 4.59 -3.80
C VAL A 286 13.91 5.73 -4.30
N PRO A 287 15.23 5.69 -4.09
CA PRO A 287 16.11 6.79 -4.46
C PRO A 287 16.31 6.87 -5.99
N GLU A 288 16.57 8.09 -6.47
CA GLU A 288 16.79 8.36 -7.90
C GLU A 288 18.09 7.73 -8.43
N GLU A 289 19.08 7.51 -7.56
CA GLU A 289 20.39 6.94 -7.90
C GLU A 289 20.29 5.51 -8.47
N LEU A 290 19.16 4.81 -8.24
CA LEU A 290 18.90 3.54 -8.93
C LEU A 290 18.71 3.74 -10.44
N GLY A 291 18.27 4.92 -10.89
CA GLY A 291 18.08 5.23 -12.31
C GLY A 291 16.95 4.45 -12.99
N LEU A 292 16.01 3.93 -12.23
CA LEU A 292 14.93 3.06 -12.71
C LEU A 292 13.54 3.71 -12.61
N LYS A 293 13.48 5.00 -12.30
CA LYS A 293 12.21 5.73 -12.21
C LYS A 293 11.66 6.10 -13.59
N ILE A 294 10.33 6.03 -13.69
CA ILE A 294 9.58 6.38 -14.91
C ILE A 294 9.13 7.84 -14.79
N PRO A 295 9.56 8.75 -15.65
CA PRO A 295 9.07 10.12 -15.67
C PRO A 295 7.56 10.16 -15.85
N THR A 296 6.91 11.10 -15.15
CA THR A 296 5.47 11.32 -15.23
C THR A 296 5.14 12.68 -15.80
N VAL A 297 3.95 12.79 -16.38
CA VAL A 297 3.38 14.06 -16.84
C VAL A 297 2.03 14.26 -16.17
N PRO A 298 1.78 15.40 -15.50
CA PRO A 298 0.48 15.71 -14.99
C PRO A 298 -0.58 15.69 -16.10
N GLN A 299 -1.61 14.89 -15.94
CA GLN A 299 -2.71 14.76 -16.89
C GLN A 299 -4.04 14.98 -16.18
N THR A 300 -4.86 15.90 -16.70
CA THR A 300 -6.23 16.05 -16.23
C THR A 300 -7.05 14.86 -16.72
N VAL A 301 -7.71 14.19 -15.80
CA VAL A 301 -8.56 13.05 -16.12
C VAL A 301 -9.95 13.25 -15.55
N ARG A 302 -10.95 12.77 -16.26
CA ARG A 302 -12.28 12.55 -15.71
C ARG A 302 -12.28 11.17 -15.08
N ILE A 303 -12.36 11.13 -13.78
CA ILE A 303 -12.47 9.86 -13.06
C ILE A 303 -13.94 9.48 -13.04
N ASN A 304 -14.29 8.37 -13.67
CA ASN A 304 -15.60 7.76 -13.55
C ASN A 304 -15.66 6.98 -12.23
N ASP A 305 -16.85 6.82 -11.67
CA ASP A 305 -17.07 6.12 -10.38
C ASP A 305 -16.43 4.72 -10.36
N ASP A 306 -16.44 4.01 -11.50
CA ASP A 306 -15.80 2.69 -11.68
C ASP A 306 -14.26 2.72 -11.58
N GLN A 307 -13.64 3.88 -11.78
CA GLN A 307 -12.18 4.04 -11.78
C GLN A 307 -11.65 4.47 -10.41
N VAL A 308 -12.46 5.16 -9.62
CA VAL A 308 -12.06 5.66 -8.30
C VAL A 308 -12.14 4.56 -7.27
N PHE A 309 -13.20 3.82 -7.24
CA PHE A 309 -13.45 2.61 -6.43
C PHE A 309 -14.79 2.02 -6.87
N ALA A 310 -15.03 0.75 -6.58
CA ALA A 310 -16.36 0.14 -6.66
C ALA A 310 -17.30 0.70 -5.57
N MET A 311 -17.53 2.02 -5.59
CA MET A 311 -18.40 2.69 -4.63
C MET A 311 -19.85 2.64 -5.11
N LYS A 312 -20.74 2.39 -4.16
CA LYS A 312 -22.17 2.43 -4.45
C LYS A 312 -22.61 3.88 -4.72
N PRO A 313 -23.53 4.10 -5.67
CA PRO A 313 -24.16 5.41 -5.85
C PRO A 313 -24.70 5.93 -4.51
N GLY A 314 -24.28 7.14 -4.11
CA GLY A 314 -24.69 7.75 -2.85
C GLY A 314 -23.62 7.80 -1.75
N ASP A 315 -22.49 7.12 -1.91
CA ASP A 315 -21.35 7.28 -0.98
C ASP A 315 -20.74 8.68 -1.10
N ALA A 316 -20.15 9.17 -0.01
CA ALA A 316 -19.64 10.55 0.09
C ALA A 316 -18.64 10.97 -1.00
N MET A 317 -18.08 10.02 -1.72
CA MET A 317 -17.13 10.24 -2.81
C MET A 317 -17.78 10.52 -4.17
N THR A 318 -19.08 10.30 -4.34
CA THR A 318 -19.81 10.69 -5.57
C THR A 318 -19.80 12.20 -5.81
N ARG A 319 -19.35 12.99 -4.82
CA ARG A 319 -19.18 14.44 -4.89
C ARG A 319 -17.74 14.90 -5.15
N MET A 320 -16.81 14.01 -5.46
CA MET A 320 -15.52 14.44 -6.01
C MET A 320 -15.78 15.22 -7.29
N SER A 321 -15.07 16.32 -7.48
CA SER A 321 -15.07 16.96 -8.80
C SER A 321 -14.73 15.89 -9.83
N THR A 322 -15.55 15.68 -10.81
CA THR A 322 -15.38 14.68 -11.87
C THR A 322 -14.07 14.82 -12.64
N HIS A 323 -13.26 15.83 -12.32
CA HIS A 323 -11.96 16.11 -12.90
C HIS A 323 -10.91 16.19 -11.79
N THR A 324 -9.89 15.37 -11.89
CA THR A 324 -8.68 15.41 -11.07
C THR A 324 -7.45 15.32 -11.96
N PHE A 325 -6.28 15.48 -11.35
CA PHE A 325 -5.02 15.20 -12.02
C PHE A 325 -4.55 13.79 -11.62
N ILE A 326 -3.78 13.19 -12.50
CA ILE A 326 -2.93 12.05 -12.22
C ILE A 326 -1.53 12.34 -12.75
N ASN A 327 -0.57 11.62 -12.25
CA ASN A 327 0.78 11.58 -12.80
C ASN A 327 0.86 10.43 -13.79
N GLU A 328 0.57 10.67 -15.07
CA GLU A 328 0.62 9.64 -16.13
C GLU A 328 2.06 9.23 -16.39
N PRO A 329 2.44 7.96 -16.14
CA PRO A 329 3.80 7.49 -16.40
C PRO A 329 4.07 7.38 -17.91
N SER A 330 5.30 7.72 -18.32
CA SER A 330 5.74 7.59 -19.70
C SER A 330 5.86 6.13 -20.12
N GLY A 331 4.92 5.63 -20.94
CA GLY A 331 4.99 4.28 -21.50
C GLY A 331 6.25 4.04 -22.33
N GLN A 332 6.71 5.05 -23.10
CA GLN A 332 7.95 4.95 -23.88
C GLN A 332 9.18 4.79 -22.97
N HIS A 333 9.24 5.54 -21.87
CA HIS A 333 10.35 5.41 -20.92
C HIS A 333 10.29 4.07 -20.17
N LEU A 334 9.10 3.59 -19.82
CA LEU A 334 8.91 2.25 -19.26
C LEU A 334 9.50 1.18 -20.20
N GLU A 335 9.21 1.23 -21.51
CA GLU A 335 9.79 0.31 -22.50
C GLU A 335 11.33 0.37 -22.49
N GLN A 336 11.91 1.56 -22.42
CA GLN A 336 13.37 1.75 -22.37
C GLN A 336 13.98 1.16 -21.10
N VAL A 337 13.38 1.41 -19.93
CA VAL A 337 13.85 0.91 -18.64
C VAL A 337 13.77 -0.62 -18.58
N LEU A 338 12.67 -1.24 -19.04
CA LEU A 338 12.52 -2.70 -19.07
C LEU A 338 13.59 -3.36 -19.93
N LYS A 339 13.83 -2.82 -21.14
CA LYS A 339 14.88 -3.32 -22.03
C LYS A 339 16.28 -3.12 -21.44
N TYR A 340 16.54 -1.95 -20.86
CA TYR A 340 17.82 -1.65 -20.24
C TYR A 340 18.14 -2.64 -19.12
N ILE A 341 17.21 -2.88 -18.20
CA ILE A 341 17.41 -3.82 -17.10
C ILE A 341 17.66 -5.23 -17.63
N TYR A 342 16.85 -5.72 -18.56
CA TYR A 342 16.99 -7.05 -19.14
C TYR A 342 18.35 -7.25 -19.82
N LEU A 343 18.82 -6.29 -20.59
CA LEU A 343 20.12 -6.36 -21.29
C LEU A 343 21.32 -6.22 -20.35
N HIS A 344 21.13 -5.63 -19.17
CA HIS A 344 22.22 -5.30 -18.25
C HIS A 344 22.09 -6.01 -16.90
N HIS A 345 21.19 -7.01 -16.76
CA HIS A 345 20.92 -7.69 -15.50
C HIS A 345 22.17 -8.41 -14.90
N ASN A 346 23.16 -8.77 -15.70
CA ASN A 346 24.42 -9.35 -15.23
C ASN A 346 25.41 -8.31 -14.66
N LYS A 347 25.11 -7.01 -14.75
CA LYS A 347 25.97 -5.97 -14.18
C LYS A 347 25.70 -5.87 -12.68
N LYS A 348 26.68 -6.23 -11.87
CA LYS A 348 26.61 -6.15 -10.39
C LYS A 348 26.22 -4.75 -9.88
N ASP A 349 26.47 -3.72 -10.65
CA ASP A 349 26.26 -2.31 -10.27
C ASP A 349 24.81 -1.95 -9.92
N LEU A 350 23.80 -2.51 -10.62
CA LEU A 350 22.40 -2.25 -10.31
C LEU A 350 21.96 -2.84 -8.97
N TYR A 351 22.36 -4.07 -8.69
CA TYR A 351 22.00 -4.77 -7.46
C TYR A 351 22.82 -4.28 -6.27
N SER A 352 24.10 -3.93 -6.45
CA SER A 352 24.93 -3.36 -5.38
C SER A 352 24.40 -2.00 -4.92
N LYS A 353 23.82 -1.20 -5.80
CA LYS A 353 23.12 0.03 -5.41
C LYS A 353 21.90 -0.26 -4.54
N LEU A 354 21.10 -1.29 -4.90
CA LEU A 354 19.96 -1.69 -4.09
C LEU A 354 20.38 -2.22 -2.71
N GLU A 355 21.44 -3.05 -2.66
CA GLU A 355 21.99 -3.57 -1.41
C GLU A 355 22.49 -2.47 -0.46
N ALA A 356 22.99 -1.35 -1.02
CA ALA A 356 23.41 -0.18 -0.23
C ALA A 356 22.23 0.60 0.37
N ILE A 357 21.00 0.36 -0.09
CA ILE A 357 19.81 1.05 0.40
C ILE A 357 19.33 0.39 1.69
N THR A 358 19.46 1.08 2.80
CA THR A 358 18.90 0.62 4.07
C THR A 358 17.42 0.93 4.12
N ILE A 359 16.56 -0.09 4.02
CA ILE A 359 15.11 0.06 4.22
C ILE A 359 14.84 0.08 5.73
N LYS A 360 14.56 1.26 6.28
CA LYS A 360 14.40 1.47 7.73
C LYS A 360 13.01 1.15 8.26
N ASN A 361 12.01 1.08 7.41
CA ASN A 361 10.62 1.02 7.79
C ASN A 361 10.14 -0.40 8.17
N ASN A 362 10.87 -1.11 9.04
CA ASN A 362 10.26 -2.30 9.65
C ASN A 362 9.15 -1.89 10.64
N TRP A 363 8.23 -2.81 10.94
CA TRP A 363 7.07 -2.51 11.78
C TRP A 363 7.43 -2.04 13.19
N ASP A 364 8.58 -2.43 13.76
CA ASP A 364 8.98 -2.01 15.09
C ASP A 364 9.39 -0.54 15.09
N HIS A 365 10.19 -0.11 14.12
CA HIS A 365 10.52 1.30 13.93
C HIS A 365 9.27 2.17 13.66
N VAL A 366 8.37 1.68 12.81
CA VAL A 366 7.12 2.38 12.51
C VAL A 366 6.25 2.52 13.77
N ALA A 367 6.17 1.49 14.61
CA ALA A 367 5.43 1.55 15.87
C ALA A 367 6.03 2.56 16.86
N ASP A 368 7.35 2.76 16.87
CA ASP A 368 8.00 3.80 17.68
C ASP A 368 7.61 5.21 17.20
N ILE A 369 7.46 5.42 15.88
CA ILE A 369 6.96 6.69 15.34
C ILE A 369 5.49 6.90 15.76
N TYR A 370 4.64 5.85 15.68
CA TYR A 370 3.25 5.93 16.18
C TYR A 370 3.19 6.30 17.66
N GLU A 371 4.05 5.70 18.50
CA GLU A 371 4.15 6.05 19.92
C GLU A 371 4.50 7.53 20.11
N GLY A 372 5.45 8.06 19.35
CA GLY A 372 5.80 9.49 19.36
C GLY A 372 4.61 10.38 19.06
N VAL A 373 3.85 10.08 17.99
CA VAL A 373 2.64 10.82 17.62
C VAL A 373 1.56 10.72 18.70
N ILE A 374 1.31 9.54 19.24
CA ILE A 374 0.33 9.31 20.30
C ILE A 374 0.66 10.14 21.53
N ASN A 375 1.92 10.13 21.99
CA ASN A 375 2.38 10.90 23.13
C ASN A 375 2.26 12.41 22.87
N GLU A 376 2.65 12.89 21.70
CA GLU A 376 2.52 14.30 21.33
C GLU A 376 1.06 14.76 21.35
N VAL A 377 0.15 13.97 20.75
CA VAL A 377 -1.30 14.31 20.69
C VAL A 377 -1.92 14.32 22.10
N GLN A 378 -1.53 13.39 22.98
CA GLN A 378 -2.05 13.33 24.35
C GLN A 378 -1.80 14.62 25.14
N TYR A 379 -0.63 15.23 24.97
CA TYR A 379 -0.24 16.43 25.73
C TYR A 379 -0.63 17.75 25.07
N ARG A 380 -1.16 17.73 23.84
CA ARG A 380 -1.69 18.95 23.21
C ARG A 380 -2.95 19.42 23.91
N GLU A 381 -3.08 20.73 24.13
CA GLU A 381 -4.35 21.33 24.52
C GLU A 381 -5.44 20.94 23.51
N GLY A 382 -6.59 20.48 24.01
CA GLY A 382 -7.67 19.99 23.16
C GLY A 382 -8.17 21.09 22.24
N THR A 383 -8.37 20.79 20.96
CA THR A 383 -9.18 21.64 20.08
C THR A 383 -10.55 21.83 20.75
N ALA A 384 -10.95 23.09 20.94
CA ALA A 384 -12.28 23.42 21.47
C ALA A 384 -13.34 22.75 20.58
N ARG A 385 -13.96 21.70 21.07
CA ARG A 385 -15.03 21.00 20.36
C ARG A 385 -16.29 21.83 20.59
N PHE A 386 -16.69 22.55 19.56
CA PHE A 386 -18.02 23.18 19.58
C PHE A 386 -19.07 22.06 19.54
N ARG A 387 -19.83 21.97 20.63
CA ARG A 387 -21.01 21.12 20.75
C ARG A 387 -22.19 21.74 20.04
#